data_568a5b82757543503e7ceb1791201d93
#
_entry.id   568a5b82757543503e7ceb1791201d93
#
_cell.length_a   1.000
_cell.length_b   1.000
_cell.length_c   1.000
_cell.angle_alpha   90.00
_cell.angle_beta   90.00
_cell.angle_gamma   90.00
#
_symmetry.space_group_name_H-M   'P 1'
#
loop_
_entity.id
_entity.type
_entity.pdbx_description
1 polymer ?
#
loop_
_entity_poly.entity_id
_entity_poly.type
_entity_poly.pdbx_seq_one_letter_code
_entity_poly.pdbx_strand_id
1 'polypeptide(L)'
;MLRDPTTTSIATTLHYRRPLTLLATSIFALSAAGCGGGTSTTTDPPVDSDTTAKNAETHNAAPYVVLVSFDAFRWDYQDVYETPNFDRVAAAGVRAERLTPVFPTKTFPSHYTIATGMYAENHGLVGNTFWAPDKDAWYTIGNRAAVEDAGFYRGEPIWVTAERQGMISASFFFVGSEAAVGGVQPTYWHRFDASIPNGARVDGALEWLAMPLENRPHMITMYFEAVDNAGHNSGPGSAGVGTAVASLDAELGRLLDGIETLPHGNQVFVVLVSDHGMMDQTASKADVLDMDLFPGVRLGASGPYATLYVDEGGAERATAVRDSIATMMPENGVYLRADVPERLHYSADPRIGDIVIVAAAGRGVVTPDRVPQSDGYNHGWDNGFLGMSGIFLARGPGIAGGQRIDAFESIHIYPLLAHVLGLTPNPDVDGRLEVLQPILRN
;
A
#
# COMPACT_ATOMS: atom_id res chain seq x y z
N MET A 1 1.67 63.37 42.94
CA MET A 1 0.41 63.73 43.64
C MET A 1 -0.56 62.55 43.34
N LEU A 2 -0.66 61.58 44.26
CA LEU A 2 -1.73 61.44 45.25
C LEU A 2 -3.10 61.30 44.53
N ARG A 3 -3.88 60.21 44.58
CA ARG A 3 -4.21 59.25 45.64
C ARG A 3 -4.98 58.05 45.07
N ASP A 4 -4.71 56.87 45.54
CA ASP A 4 -5.68 55.79 45.79
C ASP A 4 -6.67 56.20 46.93
N PRO A 5 -7.91 55.65 46.99
CA PRO A 5 -8.09 54.37 47.61
C PRO A 5 -9.40 53.57 47.23
N THR A 6 -9.26 52.27 47.36
CA THR A 6 -10.14 51.27 48.01
C THR A 6 -11.66 51.34 47.91
N THR A 7 -12.30 50.23 47.56
CA THR A 7 -13.17 49.37 48.42
C THR A 7 -13.95 48.38 47.51
N THR A 8 -14.03 47.19 47.75
CA THR A 8 -14.62 46.24 48.66
C THR A 8 -15.30 45.11 47.88
N SER A 9 -14.87 43.92 48.16
CA SER A 9 -15.40 42.60 47.86
C SER A 9 -16.89 42.45 48.16
N ILE A 10 -17.64 41.76 47.27
CA ILE A 10 -18.78 40.91 47.70
C ILE A 10 -18.69 39.61 46.87
N ALA A 11 -18.31 38.51 47.53
CA ALA A 11 -18.39 37.17 47.05
C ALA A 11 -19.85 36.69 47.11
N THR A 12 -20.40 36.29 46.00
CA THR A 12 -21.71 35.55 45.97
C THR A 12 -21.45 34.15 45.46
N THR A 13 -21.44 33.22 46.41
CA THR A 13 -21.33 31.78 46.17
C THR A 13 -22.66 31.24 45.64
N LEU A 14 -22.71 30.88 44.38
CA LEU A 14 -23.86 30.11 43.86
C LEU A 14 -23.46 28.62 43.84
N HIS A 15 -24.11 27.86 44.72
CA HIS A 15 -24.12 26.39 44.69
C HIS A 15 -24.98 25.90 43.55
N TYR A 16 -24.35 25.26 42.57
CA TYR A 16 -25.05 24.49 41.56
C TYR A 16 -25.00 22.99 41.89
N ARG A 17 -26.15 22.45 42.27
CA ARG A 17 -26.36 21.02 42.53
C ARG A 17 -26.34 20.26 41.20
N ARG A 18 -25.48 19.25 41.10
CA ARG A 18 -25.52 18.25 40.03
C ARG A 18 -26.62 17.26 40.28
N PRO A 19 -27.44 16.88 39.27
CA PRO A 19 -28.28 15.69 39.37
C PRO A 19 -27.46 14.42 39.14
N LEU A 20 -27.58 13.46 40.06
CA LEU A 20 -27.12 12.09 39.91
C LEU A 20 -27.97 11.41 38.84
N THR A 21 -27.35 10.96 37.76
CA THR A 21 -27.99 10.03 36.84
C THR A 21 -27.62 8.61 37.27
N LEU A 22 -28.62 7.84 37.71
CA LEU A 22 -28.46 6.41 38.01
C LEU A 22 -28.17 5.67 36.71
N LEU A 23 -27.05 4.97 36.66
CA LEU A 23 -26.78 3.91 35.69
C LEU A 23 -27.50 2.64 36.19
N ALA A 24 -28.50 2.19 35.48
CA ALA A 24 -29.12 0.88 35.67
C ALA A 24 -28.24 -0.19 35.07
N THR A 25 -27.60 -0.96 35.91
CA THR A 25 -26.86 -2.19 35.55
C THR A 25 -27.87 -3.33 35.39
N SER A 26 -28.12 -3.72 34.16
CA SER A 26 -28.92 -4.93 33.87
C SER A 26 -27.99 -6.15 34.00
N ILE A 27 -28.17 -6.90 35.10
CA ILE A 27 -27.54 -8.20 35.31
C ILE A 27 -28.34 -9.24 34.53
N PHE A 28 -27.78 -9.76 33.44
CA PHE A 28 -28.28 -11.00 32.83
C PHE A 28 -27.69 -12.20 33.56
N ALA A 29 -28.53 -12.93 34.23
CA ALA A 29 -28.18 -14.21 34.83
C ALA A 29 -28.01 -15.25 33.71
N LEU A 30 -26.81 -15.80 33.56
CA LEU A 30 -26.54 -16.96 32.72
C LEU A 30 -26.75 -18.23 33.57
N SER A 31 -27.76 -19.00 33.20
CA SER A 31 -27.95 -20.37 33.73
C SER A 31 -26.87 -21.27 33.17
N ALA A 32 -26.08 -21.85 34.04
CA ALA A 32 -25.11 -22.91 33.73
C ALA A 32 -25.84 -24.21 33.39
N ALA A 33 -25.62 -24.69 32.16
CA ALA A 33 -25.77 -26.12 31.85
C ALA A 33 -24.41 -26.57 31.30
N GLY A 34 -23.74 -27.40 32.06
CA GLY A 34 -22.45 -27.95 31.68
C GLY A 34 -22.59 -29.04 30.64
N CYS A 35 -21.58 -29.17 29.81
CA CYS A 35 -20.86 -30.42 29.49
C CYS A 35 -19.90 -30.17 28.32
N GLY A 36 -18.68 -30.66 28.48
CA GLY A 36 -17.78 -30.94 27.35
C GLY A 36 -16.67 -29.93 27.13
N GLY A 37 -15.51 -30.22 27.73
CA GLY A 37 -14.25 -29.56 27.39
C GLY A 37 -13.91 -29.79 25.94
N GLY A 38 -13.82 -28.69 25.22
CA GLY A 38 -13.17 -28.56 23.92
C GLY A 38 -12.37 -27.30 24.00
N THR A 39 -11.07 -27.40 24.15
CA THR A 39 -10.13 -26.31 23.87
C THR A 39 -10.26 -25.99 22.39
N SER A 40 -11.06 -24.98 22.08
CA SER A 40 -11.07 -24.37 20.76
C SER A 40 -9.78 -23.59 20.62
N THR A 41 -8.71 -24.27 20.20
CA THR A 41 -7.64 -23.63 19.48
C THR A 41 -8.24 -23.28 18.12
N THR A 42 -8.57 -22.01 17.90
CA THR A 42 -8.73 -21.48 16.55
C THR A 42 -7.36 -21.52 15.89
N THR A 43 -6.98 -22.69 15.40
CA THR A 43 -5.96 -22.80 14.39
C THR A 43 -6.61 -22.25 13.13
N ASP A 44 -6.07 -21.16 12.57
CA ASP A 44 -6.34 -20.80 11.20
C ASP A 44 -6.33 -22.07 10.33
N PRO A 45 -7.21 -22.15 9.32
CA PRO A 45 -7.12 -23.25 8.39
C PRO A 45 -5.68 -23.25 7.85
N PRO A 46 -5.02 -24.41 7.83
CA PRO A 46 -3.68 -24.49 7.27
C PRO A 46 -3.75 -23.88 5.88
N VAL A 47 -2.87 -22.94 5.61
CA VAL A 47 -2.53 -22.54 4.25
C VAL A 47 -2.48 -23.82 3.45
N ASP A 48 -3.19 -23.89 2.34
CA ASP A 48 -3.18 -25.04 1.44
C ASP A 48 -1.79 -25.10 0.80
N SER A 49 -0.78 -25.42 1.63
CA SER A 49 0.58 -25.61 1.20
C SER A 49 0.59 -26.98 0.55
N ASP A 50 0.66 -27.00 -0.77
CA ASP A 50 1.03 -28.22 -1.47
C ASP A 50 2.44 -28.62 -1.03
N THR A 51 2.51 -29.39 0.08
CA THR A 51 3.78 -29.88 0.65
C THR A 51 4.55 -30.76 -0.34
N THR A 52 4.00 -31.01 -1.52
CA THR A 52 4.63 -31.74 -2.63
C THR A 52 5.28 -30.82 -3.65
N ALA A 53 5.03 -29.51 -3.62
CA ALA A 53 5.63 -28.55 -4.54
C ALA A 53 7.15 -28.54 -4.39
N LYS A 54 7.87 -28.59 -5.49
CA LYS A 54 9.34 -28.55 -5.54
C LYS A 54 9.82 -27.60 -6.61
N ASN A 55 10.91 -26.91 -6.31
CA ASN A 55 11.63 -26.17 -7.34
C ASN A 55 12.10 -27.10 -8.46
N ALA A 56 12.03 -26.64 -9.70
CA ALA A 56 12.72 -27.31 -10.80
C ALA A 56 14.24 -27.29 -10.55
N GLU A 57 14.93 -28.39 -10.85
CA GLU A 57 16.37 -28.52 -10.61
C GLU A 57 17.20 -27.43 -11.28
N THR A 58 16.68 -26.85 -12.38
CA THR A 58 17.30 -25.73 -13.10
C THR A 58 17.42 -24.47 -12.24
N HIS A 59 16.64 -24.33 -11.16
CA HIS A 59 16.66 -23.19 -10.25
C HIS A 59 17.53 -23.41 -9.01
N ASN A 60 18.10 -24.59 -8.81
CA ASN A 60 18.91 -24.90 -7.62
C ASN A 60 20.10 -23.94 -7.40
N ALA A 61 20.61 -23.32 -8.44
CA ALA A 61 21.69 -22.34 -8.38
C ALA A 61 21.21 -20.88 -8.44
N ALA A 62 19.90 -20.64 -8.60
CA ALA A 62 19.35 -19.31 -8.64
C ALA A 62 19.45 -18.64 -7.25
N PRO A 63 19.63 -17.31 -7.19
CA PRO A 63 19.60 -16.60 -5.92
C PRO A 63 18.19 -16.58 -5.33
N TYR A 64 18.09 -16.06 -4.12
CA TYR A 64 16.82 -15.81 -3.42
C TYR A 64 16.54 -14.31 -3.41
N VAL A 65 15.27 -13.93 -3.53
CA VAL A 65 14.82 -12.54 -3.42
C VAL A 65 13.81 -12.41 -2.28
N VAL A 66 14.06 -11.48 -1.38
CA VAL A 66 13.09 -11.03 -0.36
C VAL A 66 12.73 -9.58 -0.68
N LEU A 67 11.54 -9.38 -1.23
CA LEU A 67 10.95 -8.08 -1.48
C LEU A 67 10.12 -7.66 -0.27
N VAL A 68 10.53 -6.62 0.41
CA VAL A 68 9.85 -6.09 1.60
C VAL A 68 9.26 -4.73 1.28
N SER A 69 7.94 -4.60 1.41
CA SER A 69 7.25 -3.32 1.28
C SER A 69 6.84 -2.77 2.64
N PHE A 70 7.20 -1.52 2.89
CA PHE A 70 6.81 -0.73 4.05
C PHE A 70 5.83 0.35 3.59
N ASP A 71 4.53 0.12 3.79
CA ASP A 71 3.47 1.01 3.30
C ASP A 71 3.65 2.44 3.80
N ALA A 72 3.55 3.40 2.88
CA ALA A 72 3.73 4.83 3.10
C ALA A 72 5.07 5.25 3.75
N PHE A 73 6.12 4.42 3.63
CA PHE A 73 7.46 4.83 4.07
C PHE A 73 7.99 5.89 3.08
N ARG A 74 7.79 7.16 3.41
CA ARG A 74 8.10 8.31 2.55
C ARG A 74 9.61 8.41 2.29
N TRP A 75 9.98 8.85 1.10
CA TRP A 75 11.34 8.90 0.57
C TRP A 75 12.40 9.54 1.50
N ASP A 76 11.98 10.48 2.33
CA ASP A 76 12.84 11.25 3.24
C ASP A 76 12.89 10.72 4.69
N TYR A 77 12.14 9.65 5.02
CA TYR A 77 12.08 9.17 6.41
C TYR A 77 13.40 8.66 6.95
N GLN A 78 14.29 8.10 6.10
CA GLN A 78 15.65 7.75 6.51
C GLN A 78 16.51 8.98 6.88
N ASP A 79 16.17 10.16 6.39
CA ASP A 79 16.90 11.41 6.69
C ASP A 79 16.24 12.16 7.86
N VAL A 80 14.99 11.81 8.21
CA VAL A 80 14.19 12.41 9.31
C VAL A 80 14.30 11.61 10.61
N TYR A 81 14.37 10.29 10.51
CA TYR A 81 14.37 9.36 11.64
C TYR A 81 15.63 8.51 11.66
N GLU A 82 15.99 8.02 12.85
CA GLU A 82 17.08 7.05 12.96
C GLU A 82 16.63 5.67 12.42
N THR A 83 17.34 5.18 11.42
CA THR A 83 17.03 3.93 10.72
C THR A 83 18.30 3.09 10.48
N PRO A 84 18.99 2.64 11.55
CA PRO A 84 20.31 2.01 11.41
C PRO A 84 20.31 0.76 10.53
N ASN A 85 19.21 0.01 10.45
CA ASN A 85 19.13 -1.19 9.63
C ASN A 85 18.80 -0.89 8.15
N PHE A 86 17.98 0.13 7.85
CA PHE A 86 17.87 0.64 6.48
C PHE A 86 19.20 1.21 6.01
N ASP A 87 19.94 1.93 6.86
CA ASP A 87 21.26 2.45 6.54
C ASP A 87 22.27 1.33 6.30
N ARG A 88 22.18 0.21 7.04
CA ARG A 88 22.96 -1.01 6.79
C ARG A 88 22.70 -1.57 5.40
N VAL A 89 21.44 -1.58 4.92
CA VAL A 89 21.10 -2.00 3.56
C VAL A 89 21.69 -1.02 2.53
N ALA A 90 21.53 0.28 2.73
CA ALA A 90 22.06 1.31 1.83
C ALA A 90 23.61 1.26 1.74
N ALA A 91 24.29 1.07 2.87
CA ALA A 91 25.75 0.96 2.91
C ALA A 91 26.27 -0.30 2.22
N ALA A 92 25.56 -1.42 2.34
CA ALA A 92 25.91 -2.69 1.72
C ALA A 92 25.46 -2.82 0.25
N GLY A 93 24.64 -1.90 -0.24
CA GLY A 93 24.02 -1.97 -1.53
C GLY A 93 23.75 -0.61 -2.17
N VAL A 94 22.52 -0.40 -2.61
CA VAL A 94 22.07 0.82 -3.29
C VAL A 94 20.89 1.45 -2.59
N ARG A 95 20.83 2.78 -2.59
CA ARG A 95 19.65 3.59 -2.23
C ARG A 95 19.33 4.52 -3.40
N ALA A 96 18.07 4.53 -3.85
CA ALA A 96 17.59 5.55 -4.77
C ALA A 96 17.34 6.88 -4.05
N GLU A 97 17.39 7.99 -4.78
CA GLU A 97 16.96 9.29 -4.27
C GLU A 97 15.52 9.19 -3.76
N ARG A 98 14.65 8.60 -4.57
CA ARG A 98 13.27 8.26 -4.24
C ARG A 98 12.70 7.24 -5.23
N LEU A 99 11.64 6.56 -4.84
CA LEU A 99 10.81 5.73 -5.70
C LEU A 99 9.54 6.52 -6.07
N THR A 100 9.32 6.73 -7.36
CA THR A 100 8.12 7.40 -7.87
C THR A 100 7.01 6.37 -8.03
N PRO A 101 5.89 6.47 -7.29
CA PRO A 101 4.76 5.57 -7.44
C PRO A 101 3.99 5.85 -8.73
N VAL A 102 3.06 4.95 -9.09
CA VAL A 102 2.09 5.22 -10.15
C VAL A 102 0.95 6.12 -9.65
N PHE A 103 0.18 6.70 -10.57
CA PHE A 103 -1.07 7.36 -10.21
C PHE A 103 -2.24 6.37 -10.34
N PRO A 104 -3.23 6.41 -9.41
CA PRO A 104 -3.24 7.17 -8.17
C PRO A 104 -2.27 6.56 -7.14
N THR A 105 -1.65 7.42 -6.31
CA THR A 105 -0.68 7.00 -5.30
C THR A 105 -1.39 6.33 -4.12
N LYS A 106 -2.01 5.19 -4.39
CA LYS A 106 -2.80 4.37 -3.44
C LYS A 106 -2.19 2.98 -3.28
N THR A 107 -2.41 2.40 -2.12
CA THR A 107 -1.82 1.13 -1.70
C THR A 107 -1.95 0.01 -2.75
N PHE A 108 -3.18 -0.28 -3.20
CA PHE A 108 -3.39 -1.43 -4.09
C PHE A 108 -2.85 -1.20 -5.50
N PRO A 109 -3.13 -0.07 -6.19
CA PRO A 109 -2.50 0.21 -7.48
C PRO A 109 -0.97 0.15 -7.43
N SER A 110 -0.36 0.84 -6.43
CA SER A 110 1.10 0.96 -6.37
C SER A 110 1.79 -0.36 -6.02
N HIS A 111 1.27 -1.15 -5.07
CA HIS A 111 1.84 -2.47 -4.78
C HIS A 111 1.71 -3.43 -5.95
N TYR A 112 0.57 -3.44 -6.62
CA TYR A 112 0.39 -4.35 -7.75
C TYR A 112 1.22 -3.94 -8.95
N THR A 113 1.49 -2.63 -9.12
CA THR A 113 2.50 -2.12 -10.05
C THR A 113 3.90 -2.66 -9.75
N ILE A 114 4.33 -2.62 -8.48
CA ILE A 114 5.63 -3.18 -8.07
C ILE A 114 5.72 -4.67 -8.41
N ALA A 115 4.62 -5.40 -8.22
CA ALA A 115 4.57 -6.84 -8.46
C ALA A 115 4.52 -7.22 -9.95
N THR A 116 3.96 -6.36 -10.82
CA THR A 116 3.70 -6.68 -12.23
C THR A 116 4.57 -5.92 -13.22
N GLY A 117 5.17 -4.80 -12.80
CA GLY A 117 5.89 -3.90 -13.70
C GLY A 117 4.98 -3.14 -14.67
N MET A 118 3.68 -3.02 -14.37
CA MET A 118 2.67 -2.39 -15.23
C MET A 118 2.07 -1.17 -14.55
N TYR A 119 1.60 -0.19 -15.35
CA TYR A 119 0.79 0.92 -14.84
C TYR A 119 -0.61 0.44 -14.43
N ALA A 120 -1.27 1.22 -13.56
CA ALA A 120 -2.59 0.89 -13.04
C ALA A 120 -3.64 0.67 -14.14
N GLU A 121 -3.59 1.46 -15.21
CA GLU A 121 -4.49 1.31 -16.37
C GLU A 121 -4.27 0.01 -17.16
N ASN A 122 -3.10 -0.63 -17.05
CA ASN A 122 -2.78 -1.87 -17.73
C ASN A 122 -3.06 -3.10 -16.85
N HIS A 123 -2.69 -3.05 -15.56
CA HIS A 123 -2.94 -4.18 -14.67
C HIS A 123 -4.35 -4.21 -14.05
N GLY A 124 -5.15 -3.15 -14.21
CA GLY A 124 -6.58 -3.12 -13.91
C GLY A 124 -6.99 -2.85 -12.47
N LEU A 125 -6.07 -2.77 -11.51
CA LEU A 125 -6.32 -2.24 -10.17
C LEU A 125 -6.15 -0.72 -10.20
N VAL A 126 -7.18 -0.03 -10.65
CA VAL A 126 -7.14 1.42 -10.89
C VAL A 126 -7.37 2.26 -9.62
N GLY A 127 -7.56 1.63 -8.48
CA GLY A 127 -7.80 2.31 -7.20
C GLY A 127 -8.03 1.32 -6.07
N ASN A 128 -8.12 1.84 -4.83
CA ASN A 128 -8.56 1.04 -3.68
C ASN A 128 -10.08 0.76 -3.72
N THR A 129 -10.82 1.54 -4.51
CA THR A 129 -12.25 1.36 -4.80
C THR A 129 -12.54 1.82 -6.22
N PHE A 130 -13.19 0.97 -7.03
CA PHE A 130 -13.59 1.28 -8.39
C PHE A 130 -14.73 0.37 -8.86
N TRP A 131 -15.46 0.81 -9.87
CA TRP A 131 -16.40 -0.03 -10.61
C TRP A 131 -15.70 -0.72 -11.75
N ALA A 132 -15.90 -2.02 -11.90
CA ALA A 132 -15.40 -2.81 -13.01
C ALA A 132 -16.53 -3.14 -13.98
N PRO A 133 -16.70 -2.39 -15.10
CA PRO A 133 -17.78 -2.61 -16.04
C PRO A 133 -17.68 -3.98 -16.73
N ASP A 134 -16.50 -4.52 -16.90
CA ASP A 134 -16.24 -5.86 -17.44
C ASP A 134 -16.68 -7.00 -16.50
N LYS A 135 -16.93 -6.72 -15.23
CA LYS A 135 -17.43 -7.66 -14.22
C LYS A 135 -18.83 -7.32 -13.70
N ASP A 136 -19.35 -6.15 -14.05
CA ASP A 136 -20.57 -5.59 -13.46
C ASP A 136 -20.52 -5.58 -11.91
N ALA A 137 -19.36 -5.22 -11.36
CA ALA A 137 -19.10 -5.33 -9.92
C ALA A 137 -18.17 -4.23 -9.39
N TRP A 138 -18.37 -3.89 -8.12
CA TRP A 138 -17.46 -3.01 -7.38
C TRP A 138 -16.27 -3.80 -6.81
N TYR A 139 -15.09 -3.24 -6.99
CA TYR A 139 -13.91 -3.59 -6.22
C TYR A 139 -13.76 -2.62 -5.05
N THR A 140 -13.47 -3.14 -3.86
CA THR A 140 -13.00 -2.34 -2.73
C THR A 140 -12.11 -3.20 -1.84
N ILE A 141 -11.04 -2.63 -1.31
CA ILE A 141 -10.08 -3.34 -0.45
C ILE A 141 -10.70 -3.89 0.84
N GLY A 142 -11.81 -3.31 1.31
CA GLY A 142 -12.58 -3.81 2.44
C GLY A 142 -13.45 -5.05 2.13
N ASN A 143 -13.63 -5.39 0.86
CA ASN A 143 -14.40 -6.56 0.45
C ASN A 143 -13.48 -7.74 0.13
N ARG A 144 -13.36 -8.68 1.07
CA ARG A 144 -12.49 -9.85 0.91
C ARG A 144 -12.79 -10.66 -0.34
N ALA A 145 -14.07 -10.84 -0.68
CA ALA A 145 -14.44 -11.58 -1.89
C ALA A 145 -13.95 -10.90 -3.18
N ALA A 146 -13.90 -9.57 -3.21
CA ALA A 146 -13.35 -8.85 -4.36
C ALA A 146 -11.80 -8.94 -4.38
N VAL A 147 -11.16 -8.85 -3.21
CA VAL A 147 -9.68 -8.95 -3.10
C VAL A 147 -9.18 -10.34 -3.53
N GLU A 148 -9.93 -11.39 -3.25
CA GLU A 148 -9.59 -12.78 -3.60
C GLU A 148 -10.04 -13.18 -5.02
N ASP A 149 -10.84 -12.36 -5.69
CA ASP A 149 -11.32 -12.64 -7.05
C ASP A 149 -10.29 -12.25 -8.11
N ALA A 150 -9.60 -13.25 -8.66
CA ALA A 150 -8.59 -13.10 -9.70
C ALA A 150 -9.07 -12.32 -10.95
N GLY A 151 -10.39 -12.27 -11.20
CA GLY A 151 -10.96 -11.54 -12.36
C GLY A 151 -10.80 -10.02 -12.27
N PHE A 152 -10.43 -9.45 -11.11
CA PHE A 152 -10.10 -8.04 -10.99
C PHE A 152 -8.66 -7.72 -11.38
N TYR A 153 -7.76 -8.72 -11.38
CA TYR A 153 -6.33 -8.56 -11.56
C TYR A 153 -5.93 -8.94 -12.99
N ARG A 154 -5.23 -8.05 -13.67
CA ARG A 154 -4.61 -8.32 -14.97
C ARG A 154 -3.08 -8.30 -14.82
N GLY A 155 -2.39 -8.71 -15.86
CA GLY A 155 -0.95 -8.86 -15.84
C GLY A 155 -0.50 -10.12 -15.10
N GLU A 156 0.80 -10.26 -14.93
CA GLU A 156 1.43 -11.41 -14.29
C GLU A 156 2.37 -10.95 -13.18
N PRO A 157 1.96 -11.04 -11.90
CA PRO A 157 2.83 -10.64 -10.81
C PRO A 157 4.02 -11.59 -10.67
N ILE A 158 5.11 -11.12 -10.09
CA ILE A 158 6.41 -11.79 -10.03
C ILE A 158 6.33 -13.21 -9.42
N TRP A 159 5.45 -13.44 -8.45
CA TRP A 159 5.24 -14.78 -7.90
C TRP A 159 4.57 -15.73 -8.89
N VAL A 160 3.67 -15.24 -9.75
CA VAL A 160 3.07 -16.06 -10.83
C VAL A 160 4.10 -16.37 -11.89
N THR A 161 4.94 -15.40 -12.25
CA THR A 161 6.07 -15.62 -13.17
C THR A 161 7.02 -16.69 -12.64
N ALA A 162 7.34 -16.65 -11.34
CA ALA A 162 8.19 -17.64 -10.69
C ALA A 162 7.55 -19.05 -10.73
N GLU A 163 6.31 -19.17 -10.25
CA GLU A 163 5.60 -20.45 -10.20
C GLU A 163 5.41 -21.10 -11.60
N ARG A 164 5.05 -20.28 -12.60
CA ARG A 164 4.88 -20.78 -13.98
C ARG A 164 6.18 -21.30 -14.59
N GLN A 165 7.32 -20.81 -14.13
CA GLN A 165 8.63 -21.26 -14.59
C GLN A 165 9.24 -22.35 -13.67
N GLY A 166 8.45 -22.87 -12.70
CA GLY A 166 8.86 -23.97 -11.83
C GLY A 166 9.72 -23.53 -10.64
N MET A 167 9.62 -22.25 -10.23
CA MET A 167 10.29 -21.68 -9.08
C MET A 167 9.26 -21.39 -7.99
N ILE A 168 9.43 -21.97 -6.81
CA ILE A 168 8.54 -21.75 -5.66
C ILE A 168 8.62 -20.31 -5.22
N SER A 169 7.46 -19.72 -4.94
CA SER A 169 7.30 -18.40 -4.35
C SER A 169 6.55 -18.44 -3.01
N ALA A 170 6.74 -17.40 -2.21
CA ALA A 170 6.05 -17.21 -0.95
C ALA A 170 5.58 -15.75 -0.78
N SER A 171 4.44 -15.54 -0.11
CA SER A 171 3.92 -14.21 0.14
C SER A 171 3.36 -14.06 1.55
N PHE A 172 3.89 -13.07 2.27
CA PHE A 172 3.34 -12.63 3.55
C PHE A 172 2.62 -11.28 3.33
N PHE A 173 1.32 -11.38 2.91
CA PHE A 173 0.38 -10.26 2.77
C PHE A 173 0.58 -9.32 1.57
N PHE A 174 1.32 -9.66 0.56
CA PHE A 174 1.49 -8.74 -0.57
C PHE A 174 0.19 -8.61 -1.39
N VAL A 175 -0.11 -7.39 -1.86
CA VAL A 175 -1.35 -7.11 -2.63
C VAL A 175 -1.44 -7.98 -3.88
N GLY A 176 -2.56 -8.70 -4.01
CA GLY A 176 -2.84 -9.61 -5.13
C GLY A 176 -2.39 -11.05 -4.91
N SER A 177 -1.59 -11.35 -3.87
CA SER A 177 -1.13 -12.73 -3.62
C SER A 177 -2.23 -13.67 -3.12
N GLU A 178 -3.33 -13.12 -2.64
CA GLU A 178 -4.49 -13.89 -2.17
C GLU A 178 -5.42 -14.33 -3.31
N ALA A 179 -5.28 -13.72 -4.48
CA ALA A 179 -6.03 -14.06 -5.67
C ALA A 179 -5.21 -15.02 -6.57
N ALA A 180 -5.85 -16.06 -7.10
CA ALA A 180 -5.23 -16.98 -8.05
C ALA A 180 -5.11 -16.33 -9.44
N VAL A 181 -4.24 -15.34 -9.58
CA VAL A 181 -4.06 -14.57 -10.81
C VAL A 181 -3.60 -15.49 -11.93
N GLY A 182 -4.37 -15.52 -13.03
CA GLY A 182 -4.11 -16.44 -14.12
C GLY A 182 -4.18 -17.92 -13.72
N GLY A 183 -4.90 -18.23 -12.63
CA GLY A 183 -5.05 -19.58 -12.06
C GLY A 183 -3.89 -20.01 -11.16
N VAL A 184 -2.98 -19.10 -10.78
CA VAL A 184 -1.77 -19.41 -10.02
C VAL A 184 -1.68 -18.52 -8.78
N GLN A 185 -1.36 -19.12 -7.63
CA GLN A 185 -1.02 -18.45 -6.37
C GLN A 185 0.42 -18.77 -5.98
N PRO A 186 1.04 -18.01 -5.07
CA PRO A 186 2.28 -18.45 -4.44
C PRO A 186 2.09 -19.83 -3.79
N THR A 187 3.11 -20.69 -3.84
CA THR A 187 3.07 -22.00 -3.17
C THR A 187 2.84 -21.85 -1.66
N TYR A 188 3.47 -20.82 -1.04
CA TYR A 188 3.25 -20.48 0.35
C TYR A 188 2.69 -19.07 0.45
N TRP A 189 1.55 -18.88 1.11
CA TRP A 189 0.98 -17.57 1.29
C TRP A 189 0.10 -17.47 2.52
N HIS A 190 -0.09 -16.27 3.03
CA HIS A 190 -1.01 -15.98 4.12
C HIS A 190 -2.06 -14.98 3.67
N ARG A 191 -3.29 -15.21 4.08
CA ARG A 191 -4.38 -14.23 3.99
C ARG A 191 -4.02 -13.04 4.90
N PHE A 192 -4.25 -11.81 4.43
CA PHE A 192 -3.99 -10.60 5.22
C PHE A 192 -4.76 -10.63 6.54
N ASP A 193 -4.02 -10.51 7.63
CA ASP A 193 -4.51 -10.37 9.00
C ASP A 193 -3.62 -9.37 9.75
N ALA A 194 -4.16 -8.16 9.99
CA ALA A 194 -3.44 -7.10 10.69
C ALA A 194 -3.14 -7.44 12.16
N SER A 195 -3.76 -8.47 12.73
CA SER A 195 -3.49 -8.92 14.11
C SER A 195 -2.19 -9.70 14.24
N ILE A 196 -1.62 -10.21 13.13
CA ILE A 196 -0.35 -10.92 13.14
C ILE A 196 0.79 -9.92 13.35
N PRO A 197 1.56 -10.04 14.45
CA PRO A 197 2.65 -9.12 14.75
C PRO A 197 3.71 -9.08 13.65
N ASN A 198 4.33 -7.91 13.43
CA ASN A 198 5.40 -7.74 12.43
C ASN A 198 6.55 -8.74 12.63
N GLY A 199 6.93 -9.03 13.89
CA GLY A 199 7.94 -10.03 14.20
C GLY A 199 7.59 -11.45 13.72
N ALA A 200 6.33 -11.86 13.82
CA ALA A 200 5.90 -13.16 13.33
C ALA A 200 5.96 -13.26 11.78
N ARG A 201 5.75 -12.14 11.08
CA ARG A 201 5.93 -12.09 9.62
C ARG A 201 7.41 -12.28 9.24
N VAL A 202 8.32 -11.69 10.00
CA VAL A 202 9.77 -11.87 9.83
C VAL A 202 10.17 -13.32 10.14
N ASP A 203 9.67 -13.89 11.23
CA ASP A 203 9.94 -15.29 11.60
C ASP A 203 9.48 -16.26 10.51
N GLY A 204 8.28 -16.06 9.95
CA GLY A 204 7.77 -16.87 8.83
C GLY A 204 8.62 -16.79 7.58
N ALA A 205 9.11 -15.59 7.21
CA ALA A 205 10.02 -15.44 6.07
C ALA A 205 11.37 -16.16 6.29
N LEU A 206 11.91 -16.10 7.51
CA LEU A 206 13.13 -16.81 7.89
C LEU A 206 12.92 -18.32 7.91
N GLU A 207 11.77 -18.80 8.37
CA GLU A 207 11.39 -20.22 8.31
C GLU A 207 11.33 -20.71 6.85
N TRP A 208 10.74 -19.95 5.94
CA TRP A 208 10.74 -20.27 4.51
C TRP A 208 12.14 -20.33 3.93
N LEU A 209 13.01 -19.35 4.25
CA LEU A 209 14.40 -19.37 3.81
C LEU A 209 15.22 -20.54 4.40
N ALA A 210 14.83 -21.07 5.56
CA ALA A 210 15.50 -22.20 6.20
C ALA A 210 15.06 -23.57 5.67
N MET A 211 14.04 -23.66 4.81
CA MET A 211 13.53 -24.91 4.24
C MET A 211 14.61 -25.65 3.43
N PRO A 212 14.45 -26.97 3.21
CA PRO A 212 15.28 -27.72 2.26
C PRO A 212 15.26 -27.09 0.87
N LEU A 213 16.37 -27.19 0.13
CA LEU A 213 16.56 -26.53 -1.17
C LEU A 213 15.41 -26.76 -2.15
N GLU A 214 14.91 -28.00 -2.22
CA GLU A 214 13.84 -28.37 -3.14
C GLU A 214 12.48 -27.72 -2.82
N ASN A 215 12.25 -27.29 -1.58
CA ASN A 215 10.99 -26.68 -1.15
C ASN A 215 11.12 -25.20 -0.78
N ARG A 216 12.37 -24.68 -0.78
CA ARG A 216 12.65 -23.32 -0.37
C ARG A 216 12.19 -22.31 -1.43
N PRO A 217 11.35 -21.32 -1.08
CA PRO A 217 10.96 -20.29 -2.05
C PRO A 217 12.16 -19.42 -2.44
N HIS A 218 12.31 -19.20 -3.74
CA HIS A 218 13.32 -18.28 -4.27
C HIS A 218 12.79 -16.84 -4.36
N MET A 219 11.47 -16.64 -4.46
CA MET A 219 10.82 -15.33 -4.43
C MET A 219 9.94 -15.21 -3.20
N ILE A 220 10.26 -14.29 -2.30
CA ILE A 220 9.48 -14.01 -1.10
C ILE A 220 9.03 -12.55 -1.14
N THR A 221 7.75 -12.29 -0.91
CA THR A 221 7.20 -10.95 -0.75
C THR A 221 6.67 -10.76 0.66
N MET A 222 6.90 -9.57 1.25
CA MET A 222 6.46 -9.19 2.59
C MET A 222 5.85 -7.79 2.57
N TYR A 223 4.85 -7.56 3.42
CA TYR A 223 4.15 -6.28 3.54
C TYR A 223 3.98 -5.88 5.01
N PHE A 224 4.16 -4.59 5.29
CA PHE A 224 4.02 -3.98 6.61
C PHE A 224 3.29 -2.64 6.51
N GLU A 225 2.13 -2.53 7.20
CA GLU A 225 1.24 -1.36 7.17
C GLU A 225 1.48 -0.32 8.28
N ALA A 226 2.41 -0.59 9.20
CA ALA A 226 2.51 0.20 10.44
C ALA A 226 2.83 1.69 10.22
N VAL A 227 3.64 2.03 9.20
CA VAL A 227 4.00 3.43 8.91
C VAL A 227 2.83 4.17 8.26
N ASP A 228 2.06 3.52 7.38
CA ASP A 228 0.84 4.10 6.80
C ASP A 228 -0.19 4.42 7.89
N ASN A 229 -0.47 3.46 8.76
CA ASN A 229 -1.37 3.66 9.90
C ASN A 229 -0.93 4.83 10.79
N ALA A 230 0.37 4.93 11.09
CA ALA A 230 0.91 6.05 11.88
C ALA A 230 0.84 7.37 11.10
N GLY A 231 1.07 7.34 9.80
CA GLY A 231 0.97 8.46 8.88
C GLY A 231 -0.43 9.07 8.87
N HIS A 232 -1.46 8.25 8.69
CA HIS A 232 -2.86 8.68 8.73
C HIS A 232 -3.28 9.25 10.09
N ASN A 233 -2.75 8.70 11.19
CA ASN A 233 -3.12 9.11 12.55
C ASN A 233 -2.37 10.35 13.04
N SER A 234 -1.11 10.55 12.66
CA SER A 234 -0.21 11.53 13.30
C SER A 234 0.51 12.44 12.32
N GLY A 235 0.51 12.11 11.03
CA GLY A 235 1.13 12.86 9.96
C GLY A 235 2.64 12.65 9.78
N PRO A 236 3.13 12.98 8.58
CA PRO A 236 4.55 12.89 8.27
C PRO A 236 5.40 13.80 9.18
N GLY A 237 6.57 13.30 9.59
CA GLY A 237 7.47 14.03 10.51
C GLY A 237 7.10 13.94 11.99
N SER A 238 6.00 13.26 12.35
CA SER A 238 5.53 13.13 13.74
C SER A 238 6.31 12.08 14.55
N ALA A 239 6.25 12.20 15.87
CA ALA A 239 6.79 11.18 16.79
C ALA A 239 6.08 9.83 16.64
N GLY A 240 4.78 9.81 16.26
CA GLY A 240 4.02 8.59 16.00
C GLY A 240 4.58 7.82 14.82
N VAL A 241 4.84 8.50 13.71
CA VAL A 241 5.52 7.91 12.55
C VAL A 241 6.94 7.46 12.91
N GLY A 242 7.71 8.30 13.66
CA GLY A 242 9.04 7.92 14.12
C GLY A 242 9.06 6.62 14.95
N THR A 243 8.05 6.42 15.80
CA THR A 243 7.90 5.15 16.57
C THR A 243 7.63 3.96 15.65
N ALA A 244 6.76 4.11 14.65
CA ALA A 244 6.46 3.05 13.69
C ALA A 244 7.70 2.70 12.83
N VAL A 245 8.41 3.72 12.35
CA VAL A 245 9.67 3.56 11.60
C VAL A 245 10.71 2.81 12.42
N ALA A 246 10.95 3.22 13.68
CA ALA A 246 11.92 2.55 14.55
C ALA A 246 11.54 1.09 14.83
N SER A 247 10.25 0.80 14.99
CA SER A 247 9.76 -0.57 15.18
C SER A 247 10.03 -1.44 13.94
N LEU A 248 9.75 -0.92 12.74
CA LEU A 248 10.00 -1.66 11.49
C LEU A 248 11.48 -1.76 11.16
N ASP A 249 12.30 -0.75 11.52
CA ASP A 249 13.75 -0.83 11.40
C ASP A 249 14.32 -1.96 12.25
N ALA A 250 13.81 -2.14 13.48
CA ALA A 250 14.23 -3.23 14.35
C ALA A 250 13.85 -4.62 13.75
N GLU A 251 12.65 -4.76 13.16
CA GLU A 251 12.24 -5.99 12.48
C GLU A 251 13.06 -6.25 11.21
N LEU A 252 13.41 -5.20 10.46
CA LEU A 252 14.37 -5.31 9.36
C LEU A 252 15.73 -5.82 9.87
N GLY A 253 16.22 -5.30 11.00
CA GLY A 253 17.44 -5.79 11.64
C GLY A 253 17.38 -7.29 11.91
N ARG A 254 16.29 -7.78 12.50
CA ARG A 254 16.08 -9.21 12.75
C ARG A 254 16.08 -10.04 11.46
N LEU A 255 15.42 -9.55 10.40
CA LEU A 255 15.42 -10.22 9.09
C LEU A 255 16.84 -10.33 8.53
N LEU A 256 17.59 -9.22 8.55
CA LEU A 256 18.96 -9.17 8.03
C LEU A 256 19.91 -10.10 8.81
N ASP A 257 19.84 -10.07 10.15
CA ASP A 257 20.64 -10.93 11.02
C ASP A 257 20.28 -12.42 10.82
N GLY A 258 18.99 -12.73 10.71
CA GLY A 258 18.54 -14.08 10.40
C GLY A 258 19.06 -14.59 9.07
N ILE A 259 18.97 -13.79 8.01
CA ILE A 259 19.52 -14.13 6.68
C ILE A 259 21.04 -14.40 6.76
N GLU A 260 21.80 -13.59 7.51
CA GLU A 260 23.25 -13.73 7.64
C GLU A 260 23.68 -15.02 8.36
N THR A 261 22.78 -15.63 9.18
CA THR A 261 23.04 -16.92 9.81
C THR A 261 22.84 -18.11 8.88
N LEU A 262 22.13 -17.94 7.76
CA LEU A 262 21.85 -19.04 6.84
C LEU A 262 23.08 -19.42 6.02
N PRO A 263 23.33 -20.71 5.74
CA PRO A 263 24.47 -21.16 4.91
C PRO A 263 24.51 -20.52 3.51
N HIS A 264 23.35 -20.11 3.00
CA HIS A 264 23.17 -19.48 1.68
C HIS A 264 22.76 -18.01 1.80
N GLY A 265 22.91 -17.39 2.97
CA GLY A 265 22.53 -15.98 3.21
C GLY A 265 23.22 -15.00 2.27
N ASN A 266 24.44 -15.32 1.79
CA ASN A 266 25.16 -14.56 0.79
C ASN A 266 24.55 -14.64 -0.63
N GLN A 267 23.56 -15.49 -0.86
CA GLN A 267 22.80 -15.61 -2.12
C GLN A 267 21.45 -14.88 -2.06
N VAL A 268 21.12 -14.23 -0.93
CA VAL A 268 19.85 -13.54 -0.75
C VAL A 268 19.95 -12.08 -1.16
N PHE A 269 19.11 -11.68 -2.12
CA PHE A 269 18.83 -10.27 -2.41
C PHE A 269 17.72 -9.80 -1.48
N VAL A 270 17.94 -8.66 -0.83
CA VAL A 270 16.93 -7.96 -0.05
C VAL A 270 16.61 -6.67 -0.78
N VAL A 271 15.34 -6.50 -1.16
CA VAL A 271 14.84 -5.31 -1.85
C VAL A 271 13.77 -4.68 -0.95
N LEU A 272 13.99 -3.44 -0.54
CA LEU A 272 13.10 -2.66 0.30
C LEU A 272 12.43 -1.60 -0.55
N VAL A 273 11.11 -1.52 -0.46
CA VAL A 273 10.30 -0.55 -1.20
C VAL A 273 9.25 0.06 -0.30
N SER A 274 8.65 1.16 -0.74
CA SER A 274 7.31 1.54 -0.33
C SER A 274 6.49 1.88 -1.57
N ASP A 275 5.20 1.76 -1.43
CA ASP A 275 4.22 1.95 -2.49
C ASP A 275 3.91 3.43 -2.75
N HIS A 276 3.95 4.27 -1.71
CA HIS A 276 3.76 5.73 -1.76
C HIS A 276 4.32 6.39 -0.50
N GLY A 277 4.15 7.70 -0.40
CA GLY A 277 4.40 8.49 0.81
C GLY A 277 3.11 8.97 1.47
N MET A 278 3.17 10.10 2.18
CA MET A 278 2.07 10.69 2.94
C MET A 278 2.20 12.21 2.94
N MET A 279 1.06 12.94 2.86
CA MET A 279 1.02 14.41 2.90
C MET A 279 -0.12 14.92 3.77
N ASP A 280 0.01 16.18 4.20
CA ASP A 280 -1.06 16.91 4.89
C ASP A 280 -2.27 17.12 3.98
N GLN A 281 -3.46 16.92 4.54
CA GLN A 281 -4.74 17.24 3.93
C GLN A 281 -5.44 18.30 4.77
N THR A 282 -5.70 19.47 4.17
CA THR A 282 -6.28 20.62 4.87
C THR A 282 -7.80 20.57 4.80
N ALA A 283 -8.47 20.51 5.94
CA ALA A 283 -9.94 20.43 6.01
C ALA A 283 -10.64 21.58 5.29
N SER A 284 -10.14 22.82 5.46
CA SER A 284 -10.72 24.01 4.82
C SER A 284 -10.51 24.06 3.29
N LYS A 285 -9.73 23.15 2.73
CA LYS A 285 -9.53 22.97 1.31
C LYS A 285 -10.30 21.76 0.75
N ALA A 286 -11.21 21.18 1.50
CA ALA A 286 -12.07 20.12 1.01
C ALA A 286 -13.06 20.69 -0.04
N ASP A 287 -13.08 20.05 -1.21
CA ASP A 287 -14.01 20.38 -2.28
C ASP A 287 -15.22 19.44 -2.19
N VAL A 288 -16.39 20.00 -1.92
CA VAL A 288 -17.61 19.21 -1.72
C VAL A 288 -18.25 18.91 -3.06
N LEU A 289 -18.32 17.60 -3.38
CA LEU A 289 -19.02 17.07 -4.54
C LEU A 289 -20.37 16.50 -4.12
N ASP A 290 -21.43 17.29 -4.30
CA ASP A 290 -22.79 16.85 -4.03
C ASP A 290 -23.31 16.04 -5.23
N MET A 291 -23.43 14.73 -5.05
CA MET A 291 -23.85 13.81 -6.10
C MET A 291 -25.33 13.97 -6.47
N ASP A 292 -26.16 14.59 -5.64
CA ASP A 292 -27.57 14.89 -5.94
C ASP A 292 -27.70 15.89 -7.10
N LEU A 293 -26.65 16.69 -7.36
CA LEU A 293 -26.57 17.58 -8.52
C LEU A 293 -26.36 16.83 -9.85
N PHE A 294 -25.95 15.58 -9.80
CA PHE A 294 -25.55 14.79 -10.97
C PHE A 294 -26.30 13.44 -11.03
N PRO A 295 -27.65 13.44 -11.20
CA PRO A 295 -28.39 12.19 -11.30
C PRO A 295 -27.88 11.32 -12.45
N GLY A 296 -27.79 10.00 -12.23
CA GLY A 296 -27.21 9.04 -13.19
C GLY A 296 -25.69 9.10 -13.30
N VAL A 297 -25.02 9.68 -12.29
CA VAL A 297 -23.56 9.62 -12.16
C VAL A 297 -23.20 8.94 -10.85
N ARG A 298 -22.29 7.97 -10.89
CA ARG A 298 -21.80 7.25 -9.71
C ARG A 298 -20.40 7.71 -9.35
N LEU A 299 -20.17 7.93 -8.05
CA LEU A 299 -18.86 8.21 -7.50
C LEU A 299 -18.11 6.89 -7.26
N GLY A 300 -16.89 6.78 -7.80
CA GLY A 300 -15.98 5.66 -7.56
C GLY A 300 -15.07 5.93 -6.37
N ALA A 301 -13.96 6.58 -6.63
CA ALA A 301 -13.04 7.04 -5.60
C ALA A 301 -13.37 8.46 -5.14
N SER A 302 -12.96 8.83 -3.92
CA SER A 302 -13.02 10.19 -3.38
C SER A 302 -11.82 10.46 -2.47
N GLY A 303 -11.46 11.72 -2.29
CA GLY A 303 -10.29 12.16 -1.52
C GLY A 303 -9.27 12.91 -2.37
N PRO A 304 -7.97 12.59 -2.30
CA PRO A 304 -6.89 13.21 -3.09
C PRO A 304 -7.07 13.08 -4.61
N TYR A 305 -7.90 12.16 -5.05
CA TYR A 305 -8.44 12.06 -6.39
C TYR A 305 -9.89 11.57 -6.31
N ALA A 306 -10.65 11.78 -7.37
CA ALA A 306 -11.99 11.21 -7.47
C ALA A 306 -12.24 10.71 -8.90
N THR A 307 -13.10 9.68 -9.01
CA THR A 307 -13.50 9.10 -10.29
C THR A 307 -15.02 9.00 -10.36
N LEU A 308 -15.59 9.28 -11.54
CA LEU A 308 -17.03 9.22 -11.73
C LEU A 308 -17.37 8.40 -12.98
N TYR A 309 -18.48 7.68 -12.89
CA TYR A 309 -19.04 6.88 -13.96
C TYR A 309 -20.39 7.48 -14.36
N VAL A 310 -20.56 7.74 -15.66
CA VAL A 310 -21.80 8.33 -16.23
C VAL A 310 -22.61 7.21 -16.83
N ASP A 311 -23.72 6.85 -16.17
CA ASP A 311 -24.51 5.68 -16.56
C ASP A 311 -25.30 5.89 -17.86
N GLU A 312 -25.75 7.13 -18.12
CA GLU A 312 -26.57 7.47 -19.28
C GLU A 312 -26.13 8.79 -19.94
N GLY A 313 -26.41 8.92 -21.25
CA GLY A 313 -26.14 10.15 -22.00
C GLY A 313 -24.75 10.21 -22.67
N GLY A 314 -23.92 9.20 -22.46
CA GLY A 314 -22.65 9.04 -23.18
C GLY A 314 -21.67 10.21 -23.03
N ALA A 315 -20.84 10.44 -24.04
CA ALA A 315 -19.76 11.42 -24.00
C ALA A 315 -20.24 12.89 -23.86
N GLU A 316 -21.42 13.24 -24.41
CA GLU A 316 -21.99 14.58 -24.27
C GLU A 316 -22.34 14.85 -22.79
N ARG A 317 -22.99 13.91 -22.13
CA ARG A 317 -23.32 14.01 -20.70
C ARG A 317 -22.08 14.05 -19.82
N ALA A 318 -21.09 13.20 -20.10
CA ALA A 318 -19.82 13.19 -19.39
C ALA A 318 -19.11 14.54 -19.50
N THR A 319 -19.10 15.16 -20.70
CA THR A 319 -18.53 16.49 -20.93
C THR A 319 -19.26 17.56 -20.11
N ALA A 320 -20.59 17.55 -20.13
CA ALA A 320 -21.38 18.54 -19.39
C ALA A 320 -21.17 18.42 -17.85
N VAL A 321 -21.08 17.20 -17.34
CA VAL A 321 -20.79 16.93 -15.91
C VAL A 321 -19.38 17.40 -15.57
N ARG A 322 -18.37 17.05 -16.39
CA ARG A 322 -16.99 17.49 -16.22
C ARG A 322 -16.88 19.03 -16.18
N ASP A 323 -17.53 19.74 -17.09
CA ASP A 323 -17.47 21.20 -17.18
C ASP A 323 -18.13 21.86 -15.97
N SER A 324 -19.25 21.28 -15.48
CA SER A 324 -19.89 21.72 -14.26
C SER A 324 -18.98 21.55 -13.04
N ILE A 325 -18.35 20.39 -12.88
CA ILE A 325 -17.43 20.12 -11.78
C ILE A 325 -16.19 21.01 -11.87
N ALA A 326 -15.62 21.20 -13.06
CA ALA A 326 -14.46 22.07 -13.26
C ALA A 326 -14.75 23.53 -12.88
N THR A 327 -16.00 23.99 -13.10
CA THR A 327 -16.45 25.32 -12.66
C THR A 327 -16.59 25.40 -11.13
N MET A 328 -17.06 24.32 -10.49
CA MET A 328 -17.22 24.24 -9.03
C MET A 328 -15.88 24.11 -8.29
N MET A 329 -14.90 23.47 -8.91
CA MET A 329 -13.60 23.10 -8.30
C MET A 329 -12.42 23.59 -9.15
N PRO A 330 -12.26 24.89 -9.37
CA PRO A 330 -11.28 25.43 -10.36
C PRO A 330 -9.80 25.20 -9.97
N GLU A 331 -9.52 24.84 -8.72
CA GLU A 331 -8.16 24.56 -8.24
C GLU A 331 -7.69 23.15 -8.62
N ASN A 332 -8.61 22.24 -9.00
CA ASN A 332 -8.32 20.85 -9.30
C ASN A 332 -8.23 20.60 -10.80
N GLY A 333 -7.48 19.59 -11.19
CA GLY A 333 -7.56 19.04 -12.54
C GLY A 333 -8.84 18.20 -12.69
N VAL A 334 -9.74 18.59 -13.59
CA VAL A 334 -10.96 17.84 -13.89
C VAL A 334 -10.95 17.43 -15.36
N TYR A 335 -10.85 16.15 -15.61
CA TYR A 335 -10.59 15.59 -16.94
C TYR A 335 -11.70 14.62 -17.33
N LEU A 336 -12.05 14.57 -18.61
CA LEU A 336 -12.56 13.31 -19.18
C LEU A 336 -11.43 12.27 -19.11
N ARG A 337 -11.75 11.00 -18.99
CA ARG A 337 -10.75 9.94 -18.90
C ARG A 337 -9.71 10.02 -20.04
N ALA A 338 -10.16 10.25 -21.26
CA ALA A 338 -9.28 10.35 -22.42
C ALA A 338 -8.35 11.59 -22.41
N ASP A 339 -8.67 12.61 -21.59
CA ASP A 339 -7.94 13.87 -21.50
C ASP A 339 -7.02 13.95 -20.27
N VAL A 340 -6.96 12.86 -19.46
CA VAL A 340 -6.03 12.76 -18.33
C VAL A 340 -4.60 12.92 -18.86
N PRO A 341 -3.76 13.76 -18.22
CA PRO A 341 -2.38 13.95 -18.67
C PRO A 341 -1.63 12.63 -18.87
N GLU A 342 -1.02 12.43 -20.04
CA GLU A 342 -0.35 11.20 -20.46
C GLU A 342 0.65 10.69 -19.42
N ARG A 343 1.40 11.59 -18.76
CA ARG A 343 2.37 11.24 -17.71
C ARG A 343 1.77 10.51 -16.51
N LEU A 344 0.45 10.55 -16.32
CA LEU A 344 -0.22 9.84 -15.22
C LEU A 344 -0.54 8.40 -15.57
N HIS A 345 -0.47 8.01 -16.84
CA HIS A 345 -0.82 6.66 -17.31
C HIS A 345 -2.13 6.16 -16.70
N TYR A 346 -3.19 6.99 -16.87
CA TYR A 346 -4.47 6.75 -16.20
C TYR A 346 -5.66 7.14 -17.08
N SER A 347 -5.69 6.59 -18.32
CA SER A 347 -6.68 6.94 -19.33
C SER A 347 -7.22 5.73 -20.11
N ALA A 348 -6.49 4.62 -20.16
CA ALA A 348 -6.80 3.52 -21.07
C ALA A 348 -7.90 2.57 -20.55
N ASP A 349 -8.01 2.36 -19.23
CA ASP A 349 -8.93 1.37 -18.65
C ASP A 349 -10.32 1.98 -18.34
N PRO A 350 -11.43 1.41 -18.83
CA PRO A 350 -12.78 1.86 -18.48
C PRO A 350 -13.12 1.73 -16.98
N ARG A 351 -12.38 0.93 -16.19
CA ARG A 351 -12.49 0.86 -14.73
C ARG A 351 -12.12 2.17 -14.03
N ILE A 352 -11.40 3.06 -14.70
CA ILE A 352 -11.07 4.42 -14.21
C ILE A 352 -12.32 5.29 -14.08
N GLY A 353 -13.35 5.02 -14.90
CA GLY A 353 -14.55 5.85 -15.01
C GLY A 353 -14.45 6.82 -16.18
N ASP A 354 -15.45 7.69 -16.32
CA ASP A 354 -15.57 8.62 -17.44
C ASP A 354 -14.93 9.97 -17.14
N ILE A 355 -14.89 10.34 -15.84
CA ILE A 355 -14.34 11.62 -15.36
C ILE A 355 -13.35 11.33 -14.23
N VAL A 356 -12.21 11.99 -14.29
CA VAL A 356 -11.15 11.93 -13.27
C VAL A 356 -10.92 13.33 -12.70
N ILE A 357 -10.97 13.44 -11.39
CA ILE A 357 -10.58 14.65 -10.66
C ILE A 357 -9.25 14.39 -9.97
N VAL A 358 -8.24 15.15 -10.30
CA VAL A 358 -6.92 15.15 -9.65
C VAL A 358 -6.87 16.35 -8.72
N ALA A 359 -6.98 16.11 -7.41
CA ALA A 359 -7.01 17.21 -6.46
C ALA A 359 -5.64 17.90 -6.35
N ALA A 360 -5.65 19.21 -6.22
CA ALA A 360 -4.45 19.96 -5.94
C ALA A 360 -3.88 19.60 -4.54
N ALA A 361 -2.59 19.90 -4.33
CA ALA A 361 -1.88 19.51 -3.11
C ALA A 361 -2.61 19.93 -1.83
N GLY A 362 -2.83 18.97 -0.94
CA GLY A 362 -3.51 19.15 0.32
C GLY A 362 -5.03 19.32 0.23
N ARG A 363 -5.62 19.27 -0.96
CA ARG A 363 -7.07 19.26 -1.17
C ARG A 363 -7.61 17.83 -1.19
N GLY A 364 -8.91 17.70 -1.01
CA GLY A 364 -9.61 16.43 -1.17
C GLY A 364 -11.03 16.65 -1.67
N VAL A 365 -11.47 15.83 -2.61
CA VAL A 365 -12.86 15.79 -3.10
C VAL A 365 -13.67 14.89 -2.17
N VAL A 366 -14.71 15.43 -1.55
CA VAL A 366 -15.51 14.74 -0.54
C VAL A 366 -17.01 14.89 -0.81
N THR A 367 -17.81 13.96 -0.32
CA THR A 367 -19.27 14.11 -0.33
C THR A 367 -19.73 14.96 0.86
N PRO A 368 -20.95 15.55 0.84
CA PRO A 368 -21.45 16.42 1.92
C PRO A 368 -21.44 15.77 3.31
N ASP A 369 -21.64 14.45 3.39
CA ASP A 369 -21.61 13.65 4.63
C ASP A 369 -20.20 13.34 5.14
N ARG A 370 -19.16 13.62 4.34
CA ARG A 370 -17.74 13.33 4.65
C ARG A 370 -16.85 14.55 4.73
N VAL A 371 -17.43 15.73 4.88
CA VAL A 371 -16.64 16.96 5.05
C VAL A 371 -15.81 16.87 6.34
N PRO A 372 -14.47 16.95 6.24
CA PRO A 372 -13.62 16.80 7.40
C PRO A 372 -13.76 18.00 8.36
N GLN A 373 -13.78 17.73 9.66
CA GLN A 373 -13.88 18.75 10.70
C GLN A 373 -12.52 19.28 11.16
N SER A 374 -11.43 18.61 10.81
CA SER A 374 -10.05 18.97 11.14
C SER A 374 -9.12 18.55 10.01
N ASP A 375 -7.96 19.17 9.98
CA ASP A 375 -6.87 18.74 9.10
C ASP A 375 -6.49 17.29 9.39
N GLY A 376 -6.04 16.59 8.37
CA GLY A 376 -5.67 15.19 8.41
C GLY A 376 -4.48 14.91 7.51
N TYR A 377 -4.25 13.64 7.23
CA TYR A 377 -3.13 13.15 6.44
C TYR A 377 -3.61 12.10 5.47
N ASN A 378 -3.12 12.14 4.25
CA ASN A 378 -3.59 11.23 3.21
C ASN A 378 -2.52 11.02 2.13
N HIS A 379 -2.83 10.12 1.22
CA HIS A 379 -2.08 9.84 0.00
C HIS A 379 -3.08 9.57 -1.14
N GLY A 380 -2.61 9.55 -2.40
CA GLY A 380 -3.47 9.36 -3.56
C GLY A 380 -3.44 10.51 -4.54
N TRP A 381 -2.69 11.59 -4.24
CA TRP A 381 -2.49 12.72 -5.14
C TRP A 381 -1.63 12.35 -6.35
N ASP A 382 -1.41 13.34 -7.18
CA ASP A 382 -0.49 13.30 -8.30
C ASP A 382 0.89 12.78 -7.85
N ASN A 383 1.41 11.79 -8.56
CA ASN A 383 2.71 11.16 -8.28
C ASN A 383 3.92 12.09 -8.53
N GLY A 384 3.69 13.25 -9.13
CA GLY A 384 4.67 14.32 -9.24
C GLY A 384 4.94 15.07 -7.93
N PHE A 385 4.08 14.94 -6.91
CA PHE A 385 4.34 15.53 -5.59
C PHE A 385 5.37 14.71 -4.81
N LEU A 386 6.46 15.36 -4.38
CA LEU A 386 7.53 14.69 -3.62
C LEU A 386 7.02 13.92 -2.40
N GLY A 387 6.01 14.46 -1.71
CA GLY A 387 5.41 13.80 -0.54
C GLY A 387 4.72 12.48 -0.86
N MET A 388 4.44 12.18 -2.14
CA MET A 388 3.89 10.90 -2.59
C MET A 388 4.97 9.87 -2.91
N SER A 389 6.24 10.26 -3.00
CA SER A 389 7.34 9.34 -3.31
C SER A 389 7.68 8.43 -2.13
N GLY A 390 8.02 7.19 -2.45
CA GLY A 390 8.48 6.17 -1.52
C GLY A 390 9.99 5.94 -1.57
N ILE A 391 10.41 4.82 -1.01
CA ILE A 391 11.82 4.39 -0.95
C ILE A 391 12.10 3.22 -1.91
N PHE A 392 13.36 3.13 -2.34
CA PHE A 392 13.94 1.92 -2.91
C PHE A 392 15.36 1.74 -2.36
N LEU A 393 15.58 0.59 -1.74
CA LEU A 393 16.92 0.12 -1.38
C LEU A 393 17.07 -1.33 -1.82
N ALA A 394 18.28 -1.72 -2.20
CA ALA A 394 18.57 -3.12 -2.51
C ALA A 394 20.00 -3.49 -2.11
N ARG A 395 20.16 -4.70 -1.56
CA ARG A 395 21.46 -5.33 -1.34
C ARG A 395 21.43 -6.79 -1.77
N GLY A 396 22.55 -7.33 -2.18
CA GLY A 396 22.64 -8.74 -2.54
C GLY A 396 23.86 -9.05 -3.40
N PRO A 397 24.00 -10.31 -3.83
CA PRO A 397 25.09 -10.70 -4.72
C PRO A 397 25.08 -9.85 -6.00
N GLY A 398 26.26 -9.37 -6.39
CA GLY A 398 26.39 -8.53 -7.60
C GLY A 398 26.01 -7.05 -7.44
N ILE A 399 25.47 -6.60 -6.30
CA ILE A 399 25.29 -5.16 -6.02
C ILE A 399 26.53 -4.61 -5.32
N ALA A 400 27.06 -3.47 -5.77
CA ALA A 400 28.14 -2.77 -5.08
C ALA A 400 27.59 -1.98 -3.89
N GLY A 401 28.28 -2.00 -2.75
CA GLY A 401 27.89 -1.21 -1.58
C GLY A 401 28.05 0.30 -1.78
N GLY A 402 27.19 1.08 -1.10
CA GLY A 402 27.24 2.53 -1.04
C GLY A 402 26.84 3.26 -2.31
N GLN A 403 26.11 2.60 -3.22
CA GLN A 403 25.62 3.24 -4.43
C GLN A 403 24.44 4.18 -4.12
N ARG A 404 24.39 5.30 -4.84
CA ARG A 404 23.22 6.20 -4.94
C ARG A 404 22.80 6.24 -6.39
N ILE A 405 21.48 6.18 -6.64
CA ILE A 405 20.91 6.30 -7.98
C ILE A 405 19.82 7.37 -7.95
N ASP A 406 19.54 7.93 -9.12
CA ASP A 406 18.47 8.89 -9.31
C ASP A 406 17.09 8.28 -9.01
N ALA A 407 16.10 9.15 -8.92
CA ALA A 407 14.71 8.73 -8.80
C ALA A 407 14.26 7.94 -10.05
N PHE A 408 13.42 6.94 -9.84
CA PHE A 408 12.84 6.15 -10.92
C PHE A 408 11.43 5.69 -10.57
N GLU A 409 10.66 5.23 -11.57
CA GLU A 409 9.30 4.77 -11.39
C GLU A 409 9.22 3.30 -10.94
N SER A 410 8.26 3.00 -10.08
CA SER A 410 8.09 1.67 -9.45
C SER A 410 7.84 0.52 -10.45
N ILE A 411 7.38 0.82 -11.66
CA ILE A 411 7.23 -0.18 -12.75
C ILE A 411 8.54 -0.92 -13.08
N HIS A 412 9.71 -0.33 -12.80
CA HIS A 412 11.01 -0.92 -13.15
C HIS A 412 11.48 -2.01 -12.18
N ILE A 413 10.76 -2.22 -11.06
CA ILE A 413 11.15 -3.20 -10.03
C ILE A 413 10.92 -4.63 -10.52
N TYR A 414 9.78 -4.94 -11.12
CA TYR A 414 9.48 -6.28 -11.62
C TYR A 414 10.54 -6.81 -12.60
N PRO A 415 10.98 -6.05 -13.64
CA PRO A 415 12.04 -6.51 -14.53
C PRO A 415 13.37 -6.79 -13.81
N LEU A 416 13.71 -6.01 -12.78
CA LEU A 416 14.89 -6.26 -11.95
C LEU A 416 14.76 -7.60 -11.20
N LEU A 417 13.63 -7.85 -10.55
CA LEU A 417 13.39 -9.08 -9.80
C LEU A 417 13.44 -10.31 -10.71
N ALA A 418 12.77 -10.25 -11.86
CA ALA A 418 12.81 -11.32 -12.86
C ALA A 418 14.24 -11.60 -13.34
N HIS A 419 15.01 -10.55 -13.63
CA HIS A 419 16.40 -10.69 -14.06
C HIS A 419 17.29 -11.33 -12.98
N VAL A 420 17.19 -10.86 -11.72
CA VAL A 420 17.94 -11.40 -10.58
C VAL A 420 17.64 -12.88 -10.38
N LEU A 421 16.39 -13.30 -10.51
CA LEU A 421 15.95 -14.69 -10.37
C LEU A 421 16.27 -15.55 -11.60
N GLY A 422 16.72 -14.96 -12.70
CA GLY A 422 16.95 -15.67 -13.97
C GLY A 422 15.66 -16.11 -14.66
N LEU A 423 14.55 -15.41 -14.39
CA LEU A 423 13.24 -15.66 -14.99
C LEU A 423 13.09 -14.86 -16.30
N THR A 424 12.30 -15.40 -17.20
CA THR A 424 11.81 -14.67 -18.38
C THR A 424 10.64 -13.80 -17.93
N PRO A 425 10.74 -12.46 -18.02
CA PRO A 425 9.64 -11.59 -17.61
C PRO A 425 8.45 -11.72 -18.55
N ASN A 426 7.25 -11.37 -18.07
CA ASN A 426 6.08 -11.19 -18.91
C ASN A 426 6.40 -10.13 -19.99
N PRO A 427 6.10 -10.39 -21.28
CA PRO A 427 6.40 -9.42 -22.35
C PRO A 427 5.55 -8.15 -22.32
N ASP A 428 4.41 -8.17 -21.62
CA ASP A 428 3.44 -7.06 -21.60
C ASP A 428 3.71 -6.04 -20.47
N VAL A 429 4.93 -6.03 -19.90
CA VAL A 429 5.28 -5.08 -18.81
C VAL A 429 5.65 -3.70 -19.39
N ASP A 430 5.30 -2.64 -18.65
CA ASP A 430 5.67 -1.26 -18.98
C ASP A 430 7.11 -0.94 -18.49
N GLY A 431 7.53 -1.65 -17.46
CA GLY A 431 8.85 -1.50 -16.85
C GLY A 431 9.99 -1.97 -17.74
N ARG A 432 11.19 -1.43 -17.53
CA ARG A 432 12.40 -1.74 -18.29
C ARG A 432 13.57 -2.04 -17.36
N LEU A 433 14.28 -3.13 -17.61
CA LEU A 433 15.47 -3.53 -16.83
C LEU A 433 16.59 -2.50 -16.91
N GLU A 434 16.77 -1.85 -18.07
CA GLU A 434 17.87 -0.94 -18.35
C GLU A 434 17.96 0.23 -17.36
N VAL A 435 16.83 0.59 -16.73
CA VAL A 435 16.79 1.64 -15.70
C VAL A 435 17.55 1.22 -14.44
N LEU A 436 17.40 -0.04 -14.03
CA LEU A 436 18.03 -0.59 -12.81
C LEU A 436 19.22 -1.52 -13.07
N GLN A 437 19.45 -1.93 -14.32
CA GLN A 437 20.61 -2.76 -14.66
C GLN A 437 21.96 -2.18 -14.19
N PRO A 438 22.19 -0.84 -14.20
CA PRO A 438 23.44 -0.27 -13.71
C PRO A 438 23.79 -0.54 -12.25
N ILE A 439 22.80 -0.93 -11.40
CA ILE A 439 23.10 -1.28 -10.01
C ILE A 439 23.77 -2.66 -9.88
N LEU A 440 23.62 -3.50 -10.89
CA LEU A 440 24.18 -4.85 -10.91
C LEU A 440 25.62 -4.82 -11.47
N ARG A 441 26.51 -5.55 -10.82
CA ARG A 441 27.87 -5.78 -11.37
C ARG A 441 27.76 -6.84 -12.48
N ASN A 442 28.46 -6.60 -13.58
CA ASN A 442 28.67 -7.58 -14.65
C ASN A 442 29.52 -8.77 -14.16
#